data_8e69ab70cec8e211da4717c371d9a827
#
_entry.id   8e69ab70cec8e211da4717c371d9a827
#
_cell.length_a   1.000
_cell.length_b   1.000
_cell.length_c   1.000
_cell.angle_alpha   90.00
_cell.angle_beta   90.00
_cell.angle_gamma   90.00
#
_symmetry.space_group_name_H-M   'P 1'
#
loop_
_entity.id
_entity.type
_entity.pdbx_description
1 polymer ?
#
loop_
_entity_poly.entity_id
_entity_poly.type
_entity_poly.pdbx_seq_one_letter_code
_entity_poly.pdbx_strand_id
1 'polypeptide(L)'
;MAVLIQHKGVLKMKISLAQTNIIWEDKKANEKTAEKMIKKAAEEGSDLIVFPEMSLTGFSMNINAISESEHDSETTEFFAEQASKNNIFISFGAAIKADNDKIHNQAITVDKSGNIVSVYSKIHPFSHGVEAKYFTGGSKISWFDLEGVTASPFVCYDVRFPEIFQIASEKSRLIIVLACWPDVRIEYFDTLLKARAIENQAFIAAVNRTGHEMKYNYNGHSQIISPR
;
A
#
# COMPACT_ATOMS: atom_id res chain seq x y z
N MET A 1 12.28 7.42 0.35
CA MET A 1 12.11 8.80 0.86
C MET A 1 11.40 8.71 2.20
N ALA A 2 11.97 9.25 3.26
CA ALA A 2 11.37 9.24 4.59
C ALA A 2 10.97 10.68 4.97
N VAL A 3 9.78 10.87 5.49
CA VAL A 3 9.24 12.18 5.91
C VAL A 3 8.72 12.10 7.33
N LEU A 4 8.97 13.16 8.11
CA LEU A 4 8.44 13.31 9.46
C LEU A 4 7.05 13.96 9.40
N ILE A 5 6.05 13.26 9.92
CA ILE A 5 4.71 13.83 10.14
C ILE A 5 4.69 14.43 11.55
N GLN A 6 4.57 15.77 11.65
CA GLN A 6 4.40 16.47 12.92
C GLN A 6 2.92 16.83 13.12
N HIS A 7 2.32 16.37 14.22
CA HIS A 7 1.02 16.88 14.68
C HIS A 7 1.18 17.64 16.00
N LYS A 8 0.29 18.59 16.27
CA LYS A 8 0.36 19.46 17.47
C LYS A 8 0.56 18.62 18.74
N GLY A 9 1.76 18.71 19.31
CA GLY A 9 2.08 18.14 20.64
C GLY A 9 2.77 16.79 20.62
N VAL A 10 3.89 16.61 19.85
CA VAL A 10 4.93 15.60 20.16
C VAL A 10 4.95 14.26 19.42
N LEU A 11 3.98 13.83 18.66
CA LEU A 11 4.18 12.62 17.84
C LEU A 11 4.96 12.96 16.56
N LYS A 12 6.25 12.56 16.53
CA LYS A 12 7.06 12.55 15.32
C LYS A 12 7.00 11.14 14.74
N MET A 13 6.30 10.97 13.64
CA MET A 13 6.23 9.71 12.91
C MET A 13 7.08 9.80 11.65
N LYS A 14 7.93 8.81 11.42
CA LYS A 14 8.76 8.72 10.22
C LYS A 14 8.24 7.58 9.33
N ILE A 15 7.84 7.92 8.11
CA ILE A 15 7.33 6.96 7.13
C ILE A 15 8.29 6.86 5.96
N SER A 16 8.65 5.64 5.59
CA SER A 16 9.40 5.33 4.37
C SER A 16 8.48 4.84 3.28
N LEU A 17 8.64 5.37 2.07
CA LEU A 17 7.94 4.93 0.87
C LEU A 17 8.89 4.09 0.02
N ALA A 18 8.62 2.80 -0.11
CA ALA A 18 9.41 1.85 -0.88
C ALA A 18 9.06 1.94 -2.37
N GLN A 19 9.56 2.95 -3.05
CA GLN A 19 9.37 3.13 -4.49
C GLN A 19 10.19 2.11 -5.26
N THR A 20 9.68 0.88 -5.39
CA THR A 20 10.37 -0.27 -5.98
C THR A 20 10.20 -0.34 -7.50
N ASN A 21 11.23 -0.86 -8.18
CA ASN A 21 11.10 -1.43 -9.51
C ASN A 21 10.74 -2.91 -9.35
N ILE A 22 9.46 -3.23 -9.46
CA ILE A 22 8.95 -4.60 -9.26
C ILE A 22 9.28 -5.45 -10.48
N ILE A 23 9.97 -6.56 -10.28
CA ILE A 23 10.22 -7.55 -11.32
C ILE A 23 8.94 -8.37 -11.50
N TRP A 24 8.44 -8.42 -12.74
CA TRP A 24 7.16 -9.05 -13.07
C TRP A 24 7.09 -10.52 -12.64
N GLU A 25 6.11 -10.85 -11.80
CA GLU A 25 5.80 -12.19 -11.29
C GLU A 25 6.98 -12.95 -10.63
N ASP A 26 8.06 -12.25 -10.27
CA ASP A 26 9.22 -12.85 -9.59
C ASP A 26 9.25 -12.46 -8.10
N LYS A 27 8.44 -13.17 -7.30
CA LYS A 27 8.35 -12.92 -5.85
C LYS A 27 9.72 -12.98 -5.17
N LYS A 28 10.56 -13.96 -5.50
CA LYS A 28 11.86 -14.14 -4.83
C LYS A 28 12.87 -13.04 -5.11
N ALA A 29 12.87 -12.48 -6.32
CA ALA A 29 13.71 -11.32 -6.64
C ALA A 29 13.19 -10.05 -5.94
N ASN A 30 11.86 -9.88 -5.86
CA ASN A 30 11.23 -8.76 -5.20
C ASN A 30 11.37 -8.83 -3.68
N GLU A 31 11.31 -10.02 -3.04
CA GLU A 31 11.62 -10.23 -1.63
C GLU A 31 13.02 -9.73 -1.27
N LYS A 32 14.04 -10.07 -2.07
CA LYS A 32 15.43 -9.61 -1.86
C LYS A 32 15.55 -8.08 -1.91
N THR A 33 14.77 -7.46 -2.77
CA THR A 33 14.73 -5.99 -2.88
C THR A 33 14.00 -5.40 -1.67
N ALA A 34 12.87 -5.98 -1.28
CA ALA A 34 12.07 -5.55 -0.13
C ALA A 34 12.87 -5.67 1.18
N GLU A 35 13.56 -6.80 1.42
CA GLU A 35 14.40 -7.00 2.60
C GLU A 35 15.46 -5.89 2.77
N LYS A 36 16.16 -5.53 1.69
CA LYS A 36 17.14 -4.43 1.72
C LYS A 36 16.51 -3.08 2.07
N MET A 37 15.32 -2.80 1.53
CA MET A 37 14.63 -1.53 1.77
C MET A 37 14.08 -1.47 3.19
N ILE A 38 13.53 -2.58 3.71
CA ILE A 38 13.02 -2.67 5.08
C ILE A 38 14.16 -2.44 6.08
N LYS A 39 15.27 -3.17 5.91
CA LYS A 39 16.47 -3.00 6.76
C LYS A 39 16.93 -1.55 6.77
N LYS A 40 17.07 -0.94 5.59
CA LYS A 40 17.49 0.47 5.48
C LYS A 40 16.49 1.41 6.18
N ALA A 41 15.19 1.22 5.99
CA ALA A 41 14.16 2.05 6.62
C ALA A 41 14.22 1.95 8.16
N ALA A 42 14.41 0.74 8.69
CA ALA A 42 14.59 0.52 10.13
C ALA A 42 15.86 1.17 10.67
N GLU A 43 16.99 1.00 9.98
CA GLU A 43 18.27 1.66 10.34
C GLU A 43 18.16 3.19 10.33
N GLU A 44 17.33 3.75 9.45
CA GLU A 44 17.05 5.18 9.40
C GLU A 44 15.99 5.62 10.44
N GLY A 45 15.47 4.70 11.27
CA GLY A 45 14.50 4.97 12.32
C GLY A 45 13.09 5.28 11.81
N SER A 46 12.64 4.61 10.74
CA SER A 46 11.27 4.71 10.29
C SER A 46 10.34 3.86 11.15
N ASP A 47 9.16 4.40 11.45
CA ASP A 47 8.10 3.69 12.19
C ASP A 47 7.30 2.77 11.27
N LEU A 48 7.13 3.17 10.01
CA LEU A 48 6.40 2.45 8.98
C LEU A 48 7.17 2.49 7.65
N ILE A 49 7.18 1.37 6.94
CA ILE A 49 7.53 1.33 5.51
C ILE A 49 6.33 0.86 4.70
N VAL A 50 6.05 1.54 3.58
CA VAL A 50 4.92 1.24 2.69
C VAL A 50 5.44 0.78 1.34
N PHE A 51 4.98 -0.39 0.88
CA PHE A 51 5.27 -0.95 -0.43
C PHE A 51 4.12 -0.72 -1.42
N PRO A 52 4.37 -0.74 -2.74
CA PRO A 52 3.34 -0.56 -3.76
C PRO A 52 2.27 -1.65 -3.77
N GLU A 53 1.20 -1.41 -4.52
CA GLU A 53 0.18 -2.40 -4.88
C GLU A 53 0.84 -3.65 -5.46
N MET A 54 0.37 -4.87 -5.08
CA MET A 54 0.95 -6.15 -5.52
C MET A 54 2.48 -6.17 -5.45
N SER A 55 2.98 -5.93 -4.26
CA SER A 55 4.36 -5.55 -3.94
C SER A 55 5.42 -6.51 -4.46
N LEU A 56 5.12 -7.82 -4.51
CA LEU A 56 6.07 -8.87 -4.91
C LEU A 56 5.81 -9.43 -6.31
N THR A 57 4.71 -9.04 -6.96
CA THR A 57 4.31 -9.65 -8.25
C THR A 57 4.16 -8.65 -9.39
N GLY A 58 3.95 -7.37 -9.07
CA GLY A 58 3.45 -6.41 -10.03
C GLY A 58 1.96 -6.60 -10.29
N PHE A 59 1.35 -5.67 -11.06
CA PHE A 59 -0.09 -5.63 -11.31
C PHE A 59 -0.50 -6.68 -12.36
N SER A 60 -0.32 -7.97 -12.01
CA SER A 60 -0.63 -9.10 -12.88
C SER A 60 -2.08 -9.56 -12.77
N MET A 61 -2.62 -10.04 -13.90
CA MET A 61 -3.91 -10.72 -13.97
C MET A 61 -3.77 -12.24 -14.08
N ASN A 62 -2.55 -12.76 -13.98
CA ASN A 62 -2.26 -14.20 -13.92
C ASN A 62 -2.54 -14.73 -12.51
N ILE A 63 -3.82 -14.70 -12.13
CA ILE A 63 -4.28 -15.02 -10.78
C ILE A 63 -3.78 -16.38 -10.26
N ASN A 64 -3.59 -17.35 -11.16
CA ASN A 64 -3.07 -18.68 -10.79
C ASN A 64 -1.61 -18.64 -10.33
N ALA A 65 -0.83 -17.68 -10.80
CA ALA A 65 0.57 -17.53 -10.43
C ALA A 65 0.78 -16.59 -9.24
N ILE A 66 -0.11 -15.60 -9.05
CA ILE A 66 0.11 -14.53 -8.10
C ILE A 66 -0.75 -14.60 -6.84
N SER A 67 -1.94 -15.24 -6.90
CA SER A 67 -2.82 -15.27 -5.74
C SER A 67 -2.39 -16.33 -4.73
N GLU A 68 -2.53 -15.98 -3.47
CA GLU A 68 -2.21 -16.82 -2.31
C GLU A 68 -3.45 -16.98 -1.44
N SER A 69 -3.55 -18.09 -0.71
CA SER A 69 -4.64 -18.30 0.25
C SER A 69 -4.54 -17.33 1.42
N GLU A 70 -5.68 -16.85 1.93
CA GLU A 70 -5.69 -16.02 3.14
C GLU A 70 -5.18 -16.74 4.40
N HIS A 71 -5.14 -18.09 4.38
CA HIS A 71 -4.63 -18.90 5.48
C HIS A 71 -3.19 -19.37 5.30
N ASP A 72 -2.64 -19.19 4.09
CA ASP A 72 -1.29 -19.69 3.73
C ASP A 72 -0.73 -18.77 2.65
N SER A 73 -0.24 -17.60 3.06
CA SER A 73 0.30 -16.57 2.18
C SER A 73 1.79 -16.37 2.45
N GLU A 74 2.64 -16.93 1.58
CA GLU A 74 4.10 -16.74 1.62
C GLU A 74 4.48 -15.25 1.63
N THR A 75 3.73 -14.42 0.88
CA THR A 75 3.94 -12.96 0.86
C THR A 75 3.67 -12.34 2.23
N THR A 76 2.57 -12.75 2.89
CA THR A 76 2.21 -12.23 4.21
C THR A 76 3.21 -12.69 5.27
N GLU A 77 3.60 -13.96 5.26
CA GLU A 77 4.60 -14.52 6.15
C GLU A 77 5.95 -13.81 6.00
N PHE A 78 6.42 -13.60 4.76
CA PHE A 78 7.65 -12.87 4.49
C PHE A 78 7.63 -11.47 5.13
N PHE A 79 6.59 -10.67 4.90
CA PHE A 79 6.52 -9.32 5.44
C PHE A 79 6.34 -9.32 6.97
N ALA A 80 5.62 -10.29 7.54
CA ALA A 80 5.48 -10.46 8.99
C ALA A 80 6.83 -10.77 9.66
N GLU A 81 7.61 -11.68 9.11
CA GLU A 81 8.96 -11.98 9.57
C GLU A 81 9.89 -10.75 9.48
N GLN A 82 9.85 -10.04 8.35
CA GLN A 82 10.66 -8.84 8.17
C GLN A 82 10.26 -7.71 9.13
N ALA A 83 8.97 -7.54 9.42
CA ALA A 83 8.49 -6.55 10.37
C ALA A 83 9.00 -6.85 11.79
N SER A 84 8.88 -8.09 12.23
CA SER A 84 9.38 -8.53 13.55
C SER A 84 10.91 -8.43 13.64
N LYS A 85 11.63 -8.92 12.64
CA LYS A 85 13.10 -8.89 12.58
C LYS A 85 13.68 -7.47 12.66
N ASN A 86 13.00 -6.51 12.04
CA ASN A 86 13.48 -5.13 11.92
C ASN A 86 12.75 -4.15 12.87
N ASN A 87 11.82 -4.62 13.69
CA ASN A 87 11.01 -3.81 14.62
C ASN A 87 10.34 -2.60 13.94
N ILE A 88 9.68 -2.81 12.81
CA ILE A 88 9.06 -1.77 11.98
C ILE A 88 7.68 -2.23 11.48
N PHE A 89 6.69 -1.31 11.43
CA PHE A 89 5.44 -1.60 10.73
C PHE A 89 5.67 -1.69 9.22
N ILE A 90 4.96 -2.61 8.56
CA ILE A 90 5.03 -2.76 7.10
C ILE A 90 3.62 -2.80 6.52
N SER A 91 3.34 -1.91 5.53
CA SER A 91 2.15 -2.00 4.68
C SER A 91 2.55 -2.45 3.28
N PHE A 92 1.88 -3.47 2.74
CA PHE A 92 2.20 -4.06 1.45
C PHE A 92 0.93 -4.49 0.70
N GLY A 93 1.04 -4.67 -0.61
CA GLY A 93 -0.04 -5.14 -1.48
C GLY A 93 0.15 -6.60 -1.87
N ALA A 94 -0.95 -7.38 -1.86
CA ALA A 94 -0.96 -8.77 -2.30
C ALA A 94 -2.29 -9.15 -2.97
N ALA A 95 -2.26 -10.20 -3.82
CA ALA A 95 -3.45 -10.84 -4.38
C ALA A 95 -3.84 -12.02 -3.47
N ILE A 96 -4.96 -11.91 -2.76
CA ILE A 96 -5.36 -12.89 -1.76
C ILE A 96 -6.67 -13.55 -2.15
N LYS A 97 -6.68 -14.88 -2.11
CA LYS A 97 -7.83 -15.74 -2.33
C LYS A 97 -8.49 -16.06 -1.00
N ALA A 98 -9.73 -15.60 -0.84
CA ALA A 98 -10.56 -15.87 0.33
C ALA A 98 -11.23 -17.26 0.26
N ASP A 99 -11.79 -17.73 1.39
CA ASP A 99 -12.47 -19.04 1.53
C ASP A 99 -13.61 -19.28 0.52
N ASN A 100 -14.22 -18.21 0.03
CA ASN A 100 -15.30 -18.27 -0.97
C ASN A 100 -14.80 -18.27 -2.42
N ASP A 101 -13.53 -18.60 -2.64
CA ASP A 101 -12.83 -18.60 -3.93
C ASP A 101 -12.70 -17.22 -4.61
N LYS A 102 -13.13 -16.15 -3.96
CA LYS A 102 -12.97 -14.80 -4.48
C LYS A 102 -11.53 -14.31 -4.27
N ILE A 103 -10.98 -13.67 -5.28
CA ILE A 103 -9.66 -13.10 -5.20
C ILE A 103 -9.78 -11.59 -5.00
N HIS A 104 -9.04 -11.06 -4.04
CA HIS A 104 -9.01 -9.65 -3.71
C HIS A 104 -7.61 -9.06 -3.89
N ASN A 105 -7.55 -7.86 -4.43
CA ASN A 105 -6.37 -7.02 -4.39
C ASN A 105 -6.35 -6.34 -3.01
N GLN A 106 -5.44 -6.75 -2.14
CA GLN A 106 -5.44 -6.32 -0.74
C GLN A 106 -4.24 -5.43 -0.40
N ALA A 107 -4.47 -4.45 0.47
CA ALA A 107 -3.45 -3.81 1.27
C ALA A 107 -3.48 -4.43 2.67
N ILE A 108 -2.35 -5.00 3.09
CA ILE A 108 -2.18 -5.67 4.38
C ILE A 108 -1.16 -4.87 5.17
N THR A 109 -1.40 -4.66 6.46
CA THR A 109 -0.44 -4.04 7.36
C THR A 109 -0.12 -4.98 8.50
N VAL A 110 1.17 -5.14 8.78
CA VAL A 110 1.68 -5.89 9.93
C VAL A 110 2.40 -4.97 10.91
N ASP A 111 2.29 -5.29 12.19
CA ASP A 111 2.96 -4.55 13.27
C ASP A 111 4.42 -5.00 13.48
N LYS A 112 5.10 -4.35 14.43
CA LYS A 112 6.48 -4.62 14.83
C LYS A 112 6.71 -6.03 15.39
N SER A 113 5.64 -6.76 15.72
CA SER A 113 5.69 -8.16 16.19
C SER A 113 5.36 -9.16 15.07
N GLY A 114 5.02 -8.67 13.88
CA GLY A 114 4.61 -9.49 12.74
C GLY A 114 3.12 -9.84 12.74
N ASN A 115 2.30 -9.27 13.64
CA ASN A 115 0.87 -9.51 13.64
C ASN A 115 0.18 -8.67 12.57
N ILE A 116 -0.81 -9.26 11.87
CA ILE A 116 -1.67 -8.51 10.95
C ILE A 116 -2.57 -7.58 11.76
N VAL A 117 -2.46 -6.28 11.54
CA VAL A 117 -3.27 -5.25 12.21
C VAL A 117 -4.29 -4.60 11.28
N SER A 118 -4.16 -4.78 9.97
CA SER A 118 -5.12 -4.28 8.98
C SER A 118 -5.11 -5.14 7.73
N VAL A 119 -6.31 -5.45 7.24
CA VAL A 119 -6.55 -6.02 5.91
C VAL A 119 -7.61 -5.16 5.23
N TYR A 120 -7.26 -4.60 4.09
CA TYR A 120 -8.17 -3.82 3.25
C TYR A 120 -8.23 -4.44 1.86
N SER A 121 -9.40 -4.89 1.43
CA SER A 121 -9.64 -5.29 0.05
C SER A 121 -10.04 -4.08 -0.78
N LYS A 122 -9.32 -3.80 -1.86
CA LYS A 122 -9.60 -2.72 -2.81
C LYS A 122 -11.09 -2.68 -3.16
N ILE A 123 -11.75 -1.57 -2.84
CA ILE A 123 -13.20 -1.44 -3.06
C ILE A 123 -13.51 -1.28 -4.55
N HIS A 124 -12.65 -0.54 -5.27
CA HIS A 124 -12.87 -0.22 -6.68
C HIS A 124 -11.80 -0.88 -7.57
N PRO A 125 -11.99 -2.15 -8.01
CA PRO A 125 -11.15 -2.73 -9.05
C PRO A 125 -11.15 -1.84 -10.29
N PHE A 126 -10.02 -1.75 -10.99
CA PHE A 126 -9.87 -0.87 -12.15
C PHE A 126 -10.79 -1.30 -13.31
N SER A 127 -11.92 -0.60 -13.45
CA SER A 127 -13.01 -0.95 -14.38
C SER A 127 -12.67 -0.67 -15.86
N HIS A 128 -11.79 0.30 -16.14
CA HIS A 128 -11.31 0.59 -17.50
C HIS A 128 -10.23 -0.38 -17.99
N GLY A 129 -9.79 -1.30 -17.12
CA GLY A 129 -8.89 -2.39 -17.43
C GLY A 129 -9.60 -3.74 -17.32
N VAL A 130 -8.82 -4.76 -17.07
CA VAL A 130 -9.33 -6.14 -16.95
C VAL A 130 -9.43 -6.61 -15.48
N GLU A 131 -8.99 -5.80 -14.52
CA GLU A 131 -8.90 -6.18 -13.10
C GLU A 131 -10.25 -6.68 -12.57
N ALA A 132 -11.34 -5.98 -12.86
CA ALA A 132 -12.67 -6.34 -12.39
C ALA A 132 -13.20 -7.70 -12.91
N LYS A 133 -12.51 -8.33 -13.89
CA LYS A 133 -12.82 -9.69 -14.35
C LYS A 133 -12.18 -10.77 -13.48
N TYR A 134 -11.11 -10.44 -12.78
CA TYR A 134 -10.30 -11.38 -12.00
C TYR A 134 -10.39 -11.14 -10.50
N PHE A 135 -10.57 -9.89 -10.08
CA PHE A 135 -10.60 -9.49 -8.69
C PHE A 135 -11.98 -9.00 -8.26
N THR A 136 -12.42 -9.48 -7.11
CA THR A 136 -13.65 -9.03 -6.48
C THR A 136 -13.36 -7.79 -5.62
N GLY A 137 -14.19 -6.75 -5.77
CA GLY A 137 -14.11 -5.56 -4.92
C GLY A 137 -14.43 -5.86 -3.46
N GLY A 138 -13.78 -5.13 -2.56
CA GLY A 138 -14.12 -5.10 -1.15
C GLY A 138 -15.35 -4.26 -0.86
N SER A 139 -15.77 -4.21 0.42
CA SER A 139 -16.94 -3.44 0.85
C SER A 139 -16.75 -2.73 2.19
N LYS A 140 -15.55 -2.79 2.77
CA LYS A 140 -15.28 -2.27 4.12
C LYS A 140 -14.02 -1.39 4.10
N ILE A 141 -14.09 -0.29 4.84
CA ILE A 141 -12.91 0.50 5.21
C ILE A 141 -12.19 -0.21 6.35
N SER A 142 -10.86 -0.20 6.32
CA SER A 142 -10.02 -0.72 7.41
C SER A 142 -9.31 0.43 8.12
N TRP A 143 -9.15 0.29 9.43
CA TRP A 143 -8.40 1.21 10.28
C TRP A 143 -7.47 0.42 11.17
N PHE A 144 -6.32 1.00 11.49
CA PHE A 144 -5.40 0.44 12.48
C PHE A 144 -4.71 1.55 13.26
N ASP A 145 -4.21 1.21 14.43
CA ASP A 145 -3.40 2.11 15.23
C ASP A 145 -1.92 1.97 14.84
N LEU A 146 -1.31 3.09 14.50
CA LEU A 146 0.11 3.21 14.24
C LEU A 146 0.71 4.08 15.36
N GLU A 147 0.99 3.46 16.51
CA GLU A 147 1.59 4.12 17.69
C GLU A 147 0.86 5.41 18.11
N GLY A 148 -0.46 5.34 18.20
CA GLY A 148 -1.33 6.46 18.61
C GLY A 148 -1.82 7.32 17.45
N VAL A 149 -1.50 6.99 16.20
CA VAL A 149 -2.07 7.60 15.00
C VAL A 149 -2.96 6.61 14.27
N THR A 150 -4.25 6.88 14.20
CA THR A 150 -5.15 6.03 13.40
C THR A 150 -4.84 6.23 11.91
N ALA A 151 -4.56 5.13 11.22
CA ALA A 151 -4.29 5.08 9.78
C ALA A 151 -5.32 4.23 9.05
N SER A 152 -5.50 4.49 7.75
CA SER A 152 -6.38 3.73 6.85
C SER A 152 -5.71 3.51 5.49
N PRO A 153 -5.61 2.26 5.00
CA PRO A 153 -5.02 1.97 3.70
C PRO A 153 -6.04 1.99 2.57
N PHE A 154 -5.61 2.40 1.37
CA PHE A 154 -6.33 2.29 0.10
C PHE A 154 -5.42 1.81 -1.01
N VAL A 155 -6.01 1.35 -2.13
CA VAL A 155 -5.25 0.79 -3.24
C VAL A 155 -5.56 1.51 -4.54
N CYS A 156 -4.54 2.19 -5.08
CA CYS A 156 -4.41 2.66 -6.46
C CYS A 156 -5.68 3.37 -6.99
N TYR A 157 -6.53 2.68 -7.74
CA TYR A 157 -7.73 3.23 -8.38
C TYR A 157 -8.75 3.82 -7.40
N ASP A 158 -8.74 3.38 -6.14
CA ASP A 158 -9.57 3.92 -5.06
C ASP A 158 -9.41 5.45 -4.92
N VAL A 159 -8.24 6.00 -5.27
CA VAL A 159 -7.97 7.46 -5.22
C VAL A 159 -8.98 8.28 -6.03
N ARG A 160 -9.66 7.68 -7.00
CA ARG A 160 -10.68 8.37 -7.81
C ARG A 160 -12.03 8.57 -7.11
N PHE A 161 -12.25 7.89 -5.99
CA PHE A 161 -13.53 7.84 -5.29
C PHE A 161 -13.43 8.57 -3.94
N PRO A 162 -13.81 9.87 -3.88
CA PRO A 162 -13.65 10.70 -2.67
C PRO A 162 -14.44 10.17 -1.47
N GLU A 163 -15.57 9.50 -1.69
CA GLU A 163 -16.49 9.08 -0.65
C GLU A 163 -15.83 8.14 0.37
N ILE A 164 -15.00 7.21 -0.11
CA ILE A 164 -14.31 6.26 0.79
C ILE A 164 -13.24 6.95 1.63
N PHE A 165 -12.59 7.99 1.10
CA PHE A 165 -11.61 8.81 1.83
C PHE A 165 -12.30 9.66 2.88
N GLN A 166 -13.48 10.21 2.58
CA GLN A 166 -14.29 10.97 3.53
C GLN A 166 -14.67 10.08 4.73
N ILE A 167 -15.19 8.88 4.48
CA ILE A 167 -15.53 7.91 5.54
C ILE A 167 -14.29 7.54 6.36
N ALA A 168 -13.17 7.25 5.71
CA ALA A 168 -11.93 6.90 6.41
C ALA A 168 -11.45 8.02 7.33
N SER A 169 -11.53 9.28 6.88
CA SER A 169 -11.04 10.46 7.61
C SER A 169 -11.84 10.81 8.87
N GLU A 170 -13.02 10.24 9.05
CA GLU A 170 -13.76 10.38 10.33
C GLU A 170 -12.92 9.90 11.52
N LYS A 171 -12.07 8.90 11.31
CA LYS A 171 -11.20 8.32 12.33
C LYS A 171 -9.71 8.47 12.02
N SER A 172 -9.32 8.43 10.75
CA SER A 172 -7.91 8.46 10.34
C SER A 172 -7.35 9.87 10.22
N ARG A 173 -6.11 10.05 10.68
CA ARG A 173 -5.30 11.25 10.38
C ARG A 173 -4.18 10.95 9.37
N LEU A 174 -3.95 9.68 9.08
CA LEU A 174 -3.03 9.22 8.06
C LEU A 174 -3.77 8.28 7.11
N ILE A 175 -3.71 8.57 5.83
CA ILE A 175 -4.23 7.69 4.78
C ILE A 175 -3.06 7.19 3.95
N ILE A 176 -2.99 5.89 3.77
CA ILE A 176 -1.91 5.21 3.06
C ILE A 176 -2.46 4.77 1.70
N VAL A 177 -1.72 5.02 0.62
CA VAL A 177 -2.13 4.61 -0.74
C VAL A 177 -1.01 3.78 -1.37
N LEU A 178 -1.33 2.54 -1.71
CA LEU A 178 -0.45 1.62 -2.41
C LEU A 178 -0.81 1.60 -3.90
N ALA A 179 0.14 1.86 -4.81
CA ALA A 179 -0.20 2.00 -6.23
C ALA A 179 0.77 1.34 -7.21
N CYS A 180 0.18 0.89 -8.33
CA CYS A 180 0.83 0.63 -9.62
C CYS A 180 0.22 1.57 -10.66
N TRP A 181 0.55 2.88 -10.56
CA TRP A 181 -0.06 3.92 -11.38
C TRP A 181 0.86 4.32 -12.54
N PRO A 182 0.44 4.10 -13.82
CA PRO A 182 1.28 4.35 -14.98
C PRO A 182 1.58 5.84 -15.20
N ASP A 183 2.75 6.13 -15.78
CA ASP A 183 3.25 7.47 -16.09
C ASP A 183 2.31 8.29 -16.98
N VAL A 184 1.67 7.65 -17.96
CA VAL A 184 0.71 8.29 -18.89
C VAL A 184 -0.49 8.95 -18.18
N ARG A 185 -0.70 8.70 -16.90
CA ARG A 185 -1.78 9.27 -16.09
C ARG A 185 -1.28 9.82 -14.75
N ILE A 186 0.01 10.08 -14.63
CA ILE A 186 0.63 10.45 -13.35
C ILE A 186 0.12 11.79 -12.81
N GLU A 187 -0.18 12.75 -13.69
CA GLU A 187 -0.76 14.05 -13.30
C GLU A 187 -2.11 13.88 -12.58
N TYR A 188 -2.91 12.87 -12.95
CA TYR A 188 -4.16 12.59 -12.26
C TYR A 188 -3.91 12.04 -10.85
N PHE A 189 -2.91 11.17 -10.71
CA PHE A 189 -2.50 10.62 -9.42
C PHE A 189 -2.07 11.75 -8.47
N ASP A 190 -1.15 12.59 -8.90
CA ASP A 190 -0.64 13.72 -8.12
C ASP A 190 -1.75 14.70 -7.71
N THR A 191 -2.64 15.02 -8.64
CA THR A 191 -3.75 15.96 -8.40
C THR A 191 -4.76 15.37 -7.41
N LEU A 192 -5.15 14.10 -7.60
CA LEU A 192 -6.13 13.44 -6.76
C LEU A 192 -5.60 13.24 -5.33
N LEU A 193 -4.34 12.82 -5.16
CA LEU A 193 -3.74 12.68 -3.83
C LEU A 193 -3.75 13.99 -3.05
N LYS A 194 -3.44 15.12 -3.70
CA LYS A 194 -3.52 16.44 -3.08
C LYS A 194 -4.95 16.79 -2.69
N ALA A 195 -5.93 16.52 -3.57
CA ALA A 195 -7.34 16.73 -3.26
C ALA A 195 -7.76 15.91 -2.04
N ARG A 196 -7.40 14.60 -1.98
CA ARG A 196 -7.70 13.73 -0.84
C ARG A 196 -7.10 14.24 0.47
N ALA A 197 -5.89 14.80 0.44
CA ALA A 197 -5.27 15.39 1.64
C ALA A 197 -6.04 16.62 2.11
N ILE A 198 -6.35 17.55 1.22
CA ILE A 198 -6.96 18.85 1.53
C ILE A 198 -8.40 18.69 2.00
N GLU A 199 -9.24 17.97 1.24
CA GLU A 199 -10.67 17.84 1.52
C GLU A 199 -10.94 17.07 2.82
N ASN A 200 -10.08 16.07 3.16
CA ASN A 200 -10.23 15.22 4.32
C ASN A 200 -9.41 15.68 5.54
N GLN A 201 -8.61 16.72 5.40
CA GLN A 201 -7.70 17.23 6.43
C GLN A 201 -6.83 16.11 7.06
N ALA A 202 -6.37 15.17 6.22
CA ALA A 202 -5.56 14.03 6.60
C ALA A 202 -4.24 14.04 5.82
N PHE A 203 -3.18 13.51 6.45
CA PHE A 203 -1.94 13.23 5.73
C PHE A 203 -2.15 12.09 4.75
N ILE A 204 -1.57 12.19 3.55
CA ILE A 204 -1.53 11.11 2.57
C ILE A 204 -0.09 10.62 2.46
N ALA A 205 0.13 9.32 2.67
CA ALA A 205 1.39 8.65 2.37
C ALA A 205 1.15 7.71 1.18
N ALA A 206 1.52 8.13 -0.02
CA ALA A 206 1.27 7.40 -1.24
C ALA A 206 2.58 6.85 -1.82
N VAL A 207 2.61 5.54 -2.07
CA VAL A 207 3.71 4.87 -2.75
C VAL A 207 3.26 4.39 -4.12
N ASN A 208 4.07 4.65 -5.14
CA ASN A 208 3.91 4.13 -6.48
C ASN A 208 5.18 3.41 -6.90
N ARG A 209 5.07 2.37 -7.71
CA ARG A 209 6.22 1.67 -8.26
C ARG A 209 6.96 2.49 -9.32
N THR A 210 8.16 2.03 -9.68
CA THR A 210 8.92 2.45 -10.86
C THR A 210 9.12 1.29 -11.83
N GLY A 211 9.75 1.58 -12.98
CA GLY A 211 10.17 0.59 -13.96
C GLY A 211 9.20 0.41 -15.11
N HIS A 212 9.36 -0.68 -15.82
CA HIS A 212 8.57 -1.01 -17.02
C HIS A 212 7.88 -2.35 -16.83
N GLU A 213 6.65 -2.46 -17.30
CA GLU A 213 5.88 -3.68 -17.24
C GLU A 213 4.97 -3.78 -18.47
N MET A 214 5.17 -4.82 -19.28
CA MET A 214 4.42 -5.02 -20.52
C MET A 214 4.43 -3.75 -21.41
N LYS A 215 3.35 -2.97 -21.43
CA LYS A 215 3.19 -1.74 -22.22
C LYS A 215 3.20 -0.45 -21.40
N TYR A 216 3.38 -0.56 -20.09
CA TYR A 216 3.31 0.59 -19.19
C TYR A 216 4.66 0.91 -18.59
N ASN A 217 4.99 2.19 -18.54
CA ASN A 217 6.06 2.72 -17.72
C ASN A 217 5.50 3.26 -16.41
N TYR A 218 6.32 3.18 -15.38
CA TYR A 218 6.02 3.69 -14.05
C TYR A 218 7.18 4.57 -13.62
N ASN A 219 6.89 5.81 -13.28
CA ASN A 219 7.90 6.82 -12.95
C ASN A 219 7.91 7.21 -11.47
N GLY A 220 7.23 6.43 -10.63
CA GLY A 220 7.18 6.67 -9.19
C GLY A 220 6.21 7.75 -8.82
N HIS A 221 6.67 8.94 -8.42
CA HIS A 221 5.87 10.01 -7.82
C HIS A 221 5.30 9.63 -6.45
N SER A 222 6.02 8.77 -5.72
CA SER A 222 5.69 8.50 -4.32
C SER A 222 5.85 9.77 -3.50
N GLN A 223 4.85 10.09 -2.67
CA GLN A 223 4.82 11.37 -1.96
C GLN A 223 4.10 11.28 -0.62
N ILE A 224 4.51 12.12 0.31
CA ILE A 224 3.78 12.38 1.54
C ILE A 224 3.24 13.80 1.45
N ILE A 225 1.93 13.94 1.60
CA ILE A 225 1.22 15.21 1.43
C ILE A 225 0.60 15.60 2.77
N SER A 226 0.92 16.83 3.19
CA SER A 226 0.24 17.47 4.32
C SER A 226 -1.12 18.02 3.88
N PRO A 227 -2.12 18.03 4.76
CA PRO A 227 -3.40 18.69 4.49
C PRO A 227 -3.32 20.23 4.46
N ARG A 228 -2.12 20.79 4.68
CA ARG A 228 -1.85 22.26 4.78
C ARG A 228 -0.70 22.67 3.88
#